data_46892383f3515dde60c80efffefe553f
#
_entry.id   46892383f3515dde60c80efffefe553f
#
_cell.length_a   1.000
_cell.length_b   1.000
_cell.length_c   1.000
_cell.angle_alpha   90.00
_cell.angle_beta   90.00
_cell.angle_gamma   90.00
#
_symmetry.space_group_name_H-M   'P 1'
#
loop_
_entity.id
_entity.type
_entity.pdbx_description
1 polymer ?
#
loop_
_entity_poly.entity_id
_entity_poly.type
_entity_poly.pdbx_seq_one_letter_code
_entity_poly.pdbx_strand_id
1 'polypeptide(L)'
;MAYRSDRDREGSAGFINHMPAFSMTHTYALPALYPYATQIADGEWAFQGEFAYNFKRKTPMGGRYGTTLKLNATYIHSLQKDYIDGFGDKEALKGTEGYKSPFFGFGDETYYTDVNLTLDKKITKKWSLTAMYMYQLYNQKVVEGHGINGDIVHSHILVGDVKYAPTRNVSMRAELQYLYTKQAEGQWVYGLYELSLFRSLMLYVSDMYNIDATKTHYYSGGVSYNWRSHRLQVAYGRTRAGYNCSGGVCRYVPASRGVTLSYNVIF
;
A
#
# COMPACT_ATOMS: atom_id res chain seq x y z
N MET A 1 -22.00 -8.43 16.32
CA MET A 1 -21.04 -9.32 16.98
C MET A 1 -20.41 -10.21 15.91
N ALA A 2 -19.15 -10.00 15.55
CA ALA A 2 -18.49 -10.87 14.60
C ALA A 2 -18.15 -12.18 15.32
N TYR A 3 -18.68 -13.30 14.84
CA TYR A 3 -18.33 -14.62 15.36
C TYR A 3 -16.88 -14.94 14.92
N ARG A 4 -15.97 -15.04 15.87
CA ARG A 4 -14.59 -15.47 15.64
C ARG A 4 -14.44 -16.93 16.02
N SER A 5 -14.02 -17.76 15.09
CA SER A 5 -13.48 -19.07 15.41
C SER A 5 -12.09 -18.94 16.01
N ASP A 6 -11.61 -19.96 16.72
CA ASP A 6 -10.24 -19.96 17.25
C ASP A 6 -9.17 -19.83 16.11
N ARG A 7 -9.52 -20.23 14.90
CA ARG A 7 -8.72 -20.04 13.69
C ARG A 7 -8.56 -18.57 13.31
N ASP A 8 -9.56 -17.75 13.58
CA ASP A 8 -9.53 -16.33 13.22
C ASP A 8 -8.67 -15.51 14.18
N ARG A 9 -8.35 -16.04 15.35
CA ARG A 9 -7.39 -15.47 16.31
C ARG A 9 -5.95 -15.53 15.81
N GLU A 10 -5.63 -16.49 14.94
CA GLU A 10 -4.31 -16.65 14.34
C GLU A 10 -4.14 -15.87 13.04
N GLY A 11 -5.02 -14.91 12.75
CA GLY A 11 -4.92 -14.06 11.56
C GLY A 11 -5.44 -14.70 10.27
N SER A 12 -6.21 -15.77 10.36
CA SER A 12 -6.93 -16.32 9.20
C SER A 12 -8.20 -15.52 8.90
N ALA A 13 -8.50 -15.36 7.62
CA ALA A 13 -9.61 -14.57 7.11
C ALA A 13 -10.98 -15.07 7.64
N GLY A 14 -11.51 -14.41 8.66
CA GLY A 14 -12.87 -14.57 9.12
C GLY A 14 -13.81 -13.51 8.57
N PHE A 15 -15.01 -13.44 9.10
CA PHE A 15 -16.03 -12.45 8.76
C PHE A 15 -15.64 -10.97 8.98
N ILE A 16 -14.49 -10.74 9.59
CA ILE A 16 -13.96 -9.40 9.89
C ILE A 16 -13.70 -8.58 8.64
N ASN A 17 -13.46 -9.25 7.52
CA ASN A 17 -13.11 -8.60 6.25
C ASN A 17 -14.30 -8.04 5.47
N HIS A 18 -15.49 -8.03 6.04
CA HIS A 18 -16.67 -7.37 5.42
C HIS A 18 -16.55 -5.83 5.43
N MET A 19 -15.76 -5.27 6.33
CA MET A 19 -15.49 -3.83 6.33
C MET A 19 -14.10 -3.60 5.77
N PRO A 20 -13.96 -2.85 4.67
CA PRO A 20 -12.65 -2.46 4.17
C PRO A 20 -11.92 -1.61 5.21
N ALA A 21 -10.59 -1.74 5.28
CA ALA A 21 -9.79 -0.84 6.09
C ALA A 21 -9.99 0.61 5.63
N PHE A 22 -10.14 1.54 6.57
CA PHE A 22 -10.22 2.97 6.29
C PHE A 22 -8.81 3.51 6.01
N SER A 23 -8.17 2.94 5.01
CA SER A 23 -6.85 3.37 4.53
C SER A 23 -6.80 3.28 3.01
N MET A 24 -6.03 4.16 2.40
CA MET A 24 -5.84 4.13 0.96
C MET A 24 -4.96 2.94 0.57
N THR A 25 -5.40 2.15 -0.41
CA THR A 25 -4.54 1.15 -1.03
C THR A 25 -3.65 1.81 -2.06
N HIS A 26 -2.36 1.86 -1.79
CA HIS A 26 -1.38 2.45 -2.69
C HIS A 26 -0.97 1.49 -3.80
N THR A 27 -0.94 1.99 -5.03
CA THR A 27 -0.48 1.25 -6.22
C THR A 27 1.03 1.35 -6.43
N TYR A 28 1.67 2.32 -5.80
CA TYR A 28 3.13 2.51 -5.85
C TYR A 28 3.84 1.62 -4.83
N ALA A 29 5.03 1.13 -5.20
CA ALA A 29 5.73 0.10 -4.42
C ALA A 29 6.17 0.57 -3.03
N LEU A 30 6.76 1.77 -2.92
CA LEU A 30 7.25 2.27 -1.63
C LEU A 30 6.14 2.77 -0.70
N PRO A 31 5.09 3.46 -1.17
CA PRO A 31 3.89 3.72 -0.36
C PRO A 31 3.22 2.46 0.19
N ALA A 32 3.27 1.36 -0.57
CA ALA A 32 2.73 0.07 -0.17
C ALA A 32 3.71 -0.79 0.67
N LEU A 33 4.89 -0.27 1.01
CA LEU A 33 5.90 -1.02 1.76
C LEU A 33 5.45 -1.33 3.20
N TYR A 34 4.72 -0.41 3.83
CA TYR A 34 4.12 -0.53 5.15
C TYR A 34 2.59 -0.43 5.05
N PRO A 35 1.92 -1.50 4.59
CA PRO A 35 0.50 -1.44 4.30
C PRO A 35 -0.35 -1.57 5.55
N TYR A 36 -1.44 -0.83 5.62
CA TYR A 36 -2.48 -1.02 6.61
C TYR A 36 -3.76 -1.48 5.92
N ALA A 37 -4.00 -2.77 5.91
CA ALA A 37 -5.15 -3.35 5.22
C ALA A 37 -6.05 -4.20 6.13
N THR A 38 -5.66 -4.38 7.39
CA THR A 38 -6.40 -5.17 8.36
C THR A 38 -6.83 -4.32 9.54
N GLN A 39 -8.01 -4.59 10.03
CA GLN A 39 -8.47 -4.07 11.30
C GLN A 39 -7.78 -4.81 12.43
N ILE A 40 -7.35 -4.06 13.44
CA ILE A 40 -6.79 -4.65 14.65
C ILE A 40 -7.89 -5.41 15.41
N ALA A 41 -7.54 -6.60 15.84
CA ALA A 41 -8.48 -7.50 16.50
C ALA A 41 -9.20 -6.89 17.71
N ASP A 42 -8.50 -6.02 18.42
CA ASP A 42 -8.95 -5.38 19.63
C ASP A 42 -9.76 -4.09 19.40
N GLY A 43 -10.06 -3.80 18.15
CA GLY A 43 -10.79 -2.61 17.74
C GLY A 43 -9.92 -1.38 17.52
N GLU A 44 -10.45 -0.45 16.75
CA GLU A 44 -9.76 0.76 16.34
C GLU A 44 -10.73 1.90 16.04
N TRP A 45 -10.25 3.13 16.19
CA TRP A 45 -10.81 4.30 15.55
C TRP A 45 -10.14 4.49 14.20
N ALA A 46 -10.91 4.55 13.14
CA ALA A 46 -10.38 4.72 11.79
C ALA A 46 -11.12 5.85 11.06
N PHE A 47 -10.35 6.81 10.55
CA PHE A 47 -10.85 7.96 9.81
C PHE A 47 -10.10 8.09 8.50
N GLN A 48 -10.81 8.33 7.42
CA GLN A 48 -10.23 8.64 6.11
C GLN A 48 -11.01 9.76 5.45
N GLY A 49 -10.29 10.68 4.85
CA GLY A 49 -10.85 11.75 4.05
C GLY A 49 -10.04 11.99 2.79
N GLU A 50 -10.71 12.24 1.67
CA GLU A 50 -10.09 12.62 0.41
C GLU A 50 -10.69 13.92 -0.10
N PHE A 51 -9.83 14.82 -0.52
CA PHE A 51 -10.21 16.05 -1.21
C PHE A 51 -9.52 16.12 -2.56
N ALA A 52 -10.29 16.31 -3.63
CA ALA A 52 -9.78 16.46 -4.98
C ALA A 52 -10.21 17.79 -5.59
N TYR A 53 -9.25 18.52 -6.14
CA TYR A 53 -9.51 19.77 -6.84
C TYR A 53 -8.96 19.75 -8.27
N ASN A 54 -9.83 20.06 -9.22
CA ASN A 54 -9.49 20.14 -10.63
C ASN A 54 -9.30 21.60 -11.05
N PHE A 55 -8.05 22.01 -11.26
CA PHE A 55 -7.74 23.33 -11.79
C PHE A 55 -8.25 23.47 -13.22
N LYS A 56 -8.98 24.55 -13.48
CA LYS A 56 -9.54 24.84 -14.80
C LYS A 56 -8.44 24.97 -15.84
N ARG A 57 -8.72 24.47 -17.05
CA ARG A 57 -7.83 24.64 -18.21
C ARG A 57 -7.62 26.12 -18.52
N LYS A 58 -6.48 26.46 -19.11
CA LYS A 58 -6.07 27.83 -19.49
C LYS A 58 -5.87 28.77 -18.29
N THR A 59 -5.67 28.25 -17.10
CA THR A 59 -5.22 29.00 -15.93
C THR A 59 -3.72 28.70 -15.65
N PRO A 60 -3.01 29.54 -14.88
CA PRO A 60 -1.59 29.30 -14.55
C PRO A 60 -1.33 27.92 -13.94
N MET A 61 -2.19 27.48 -13.01
CA MET A 61 -2.08 26.16 -12.35
C MET A 61 -2.62 25.02 -13.23
N GLY A 62 -3.74 25.22 -13.92
CA GLY A 62 -4.37 24.20 -14.75
C GLY A 62 -3.67 23.92 -16.07
N GLY A 63 -2.95 24.89 -16.62
CA GLY A 63 -2.29 24.75 -17.91
C GLY A 63 -3.27 24.47 -19.07
N ARG A 64 -2.76 23.90 -20.17
CA ARG A 64 -3.56 23.64 -21.38
C ARG A 64 -4.58 22.51 -21.21
N TYR A 65 -4.27 21.50 -20.40
CA TYR A 65 -5.06 20.27 -20.32
C TYR A 65 -5.76 20.06 -18.98
N GLY A 66 -5.51 20.93 -18.00
CA GLY A 66 -5.97 20.80 -16.63
C GLY A 66 -4.92 20.13 -15.73
N THR A 67 -5.07 20.34 -14.44
CA THR A 67 -4.24 19.73 -13.38
C THR A 67 -5.19 19.31 -12.27
N THR A 68 -5.02 18.12 -11.74
CA THR A 68 -5.78 17.65 -10.58
C THR A 68 -4.85 17.55 -9.39
N LEU A 69 -5.25 18.11 -8.27
CA LEU A 69 -4.61 17.98 -6.98
C LEU A 69 -5.50 17.15 -6.08
N LYS A 70 -4.95 16.11 -5.47
CA LYS A 70 -5.65 15.23 -4.53
C LYS A 70 -4.91 15.22 -3.21
N LEU A 71 -5.62 15.43 -2.13
CA LEU A 71 -5.14 15.26 -0.77
C LEU A 71 -5.94 14.12 -0.14
N ASN A 72 -5.26 13.09 0.32
CA ASN A 72 -5.87 12.04 1.14
C ASN A 72 -5.23 12.06 2.52
N ALA A 73 -6.03 11.84 3.55
CA ALA A 73 -5.58 11.70 4.91
C ALA A 73 -6.29 10.53 5.58
N THR A 74 -5.52 9.65 6.18
CA THR A 74 -5.97 8.50 6.97
C THR A 74 -5.40 8.60 8.37
N TYR A 75 -6.20 8.33 9.39
CA TYR A 75 -5.77 8.28 10.77
C TYR A 75 -6.44 7.10 11.47
N ILE A 76 -5.63 6.20 12.03
CA ILE A 76 -6.09 5.00 12.71
C ILE A 76 -5.46 4.92 14.08
N HIS A 77 -6.28 4.74 15.11
CA HIS A 77 -5.90 4.88 16.51
C HIS A 77 -6.55 3.82 17.38
N SER A 78 -5.94 3.51 18.52
CA SER A 78 -6.44 2.55 19.48
C SER A 78 -7.71 3.02 20.16
N LEU A 79 -8.50 2.07 20.66
CA LEU A 79 -9.58 2.33 21.60
C LEU A 79 -9.02 2.47 23.01
N GLN A 80 -9.68 3.28 23.85
CA GLN A 80 -9.46 3.21 25.30
C GLN A 80 -9.99 1.85 25.79
N LYS A 81 -9.20 1.12 26.55
CA LYS A 81 -9.52 -0.21 27.06
C LYS A 81 -9.35 -0.24 28.56
N ASP A 82 -10.44 -0.55 29.25
CA ASP A 82 -10.45 -0.84 30.68
C ASP A 82 -10.52 -2.36 30.82
N TYR A 83 -9.38 -3.01 31.08
CA TYR A 83 -9.31 -4.47 31.16
C TYR A 83 -10.08 -4.98 32.37
N ILE A 84 -10.74 -6.13 32.19
CA ILE A 84 -11.46 -6.82 33.27
C ILE A 84 -10.43 -7.48 34.18
N ASP A 85 -10.62 -7.37 35.50
CA ASP A 85 -9.71 -7.94 36.49
C ASP A 85 -9.31 -9.40 36.19
N GLY A 86 -8.02 -9.66 36.20
CA GLY A 86 -7.44 -10.97 35.88
C GLY A 86 -7.09 -11.17 34.41
N PHE A 87 -7.44 -10.22 33.53
CA PHE A 87 -7.09 -10.24 32.10
C PHE A 87 -6.14 -9.08 31.79
N GLY A 88 -4.94 -9.40 31.36
CA GLY A 88 -4.04 -8.44 30.74
C GLY A 88 -4.42 -8.22 29.26
N ASP A 89 -3.71 -7.30 28.64
CA ASP A 89 -3.86 -6.89 27.22
C ASP A 89 -3.72 -8.03 26.19
N LYS A 90 -3.39 -9.26 26.61
CA LYS A 90 -3.14 -10.41 25.71
C LYS A 90 -4.08 -11.61 25.92
N GLU A 91 -4.84 -11.63 26.99
CA GLU A 91 -5.63 -12.81 27.34
C GLU A 91 -7.11 -12.42 27.56
N ALA A 92 -7.90 -12.50 26.50
CA ALA A 92 -9.35 -12.45 26.63
C ALA A 92 -9.91 -13.85 26.91
N LEU A 93 -10.90 -13.95 27.80
CA LEU A 93 -11.72 -15.16 27.91
C LEU A 93 -12.31 -15.51 26.55
N LYS A 94 -12.30 -16.79 26.21
CA LYS A 94 -12.90 -17.29 24.98
C LYS A 94 -14.34 -16.78 24.85
N GLY A 95 -14.62 -16.09 23.74
CA GLY A 95 -15.92 -15.51 23.46
C GLY A 95 -16.19 -14.13 24.08
N THR A 96 -15.19 -13.51 24.71
CA THR A 96 -15.24 -12.12 25.21
C THR A 96 -14.06 -11.32 24.69
N GLU A 97 -14.16 -9.98 24.71
CA GLU A 97 -13.05 -9.09 24.38
C GLU A 97 -12.05 -8.93 25.53
N GLY A 98 -12.43 -9.28 26.76
CA GLY A 98 -11.59 -9.13 27.96
C GLY A 98 -11.41 -7.69 28.45
N TYR A 99 -12.09 -6.72 27.85
CA TYR A 99 -12.07 -5.31 28.22
C TYR A 99 -13.42 -4.64 28.01
N LYS A 100 -13.57 -3.45 28.60
CA LYS A 100 -14.66 -2.51 28.32
C LYS A 100 -14.08 -1.26 27.67
N SER A 101 -14.81 -0.66 26.76
CA SER A 101 -14.42 0.60 26.11
C SER A 101 -15.59 1.58 26.12
N PRO A 102 -15.41 2.82 26.53
CA PRO A 102 -16.41 3.86 26.36
C PRO A 102 -16.59 4.16 24.87
N PHE A 103 -17.81 4.54 24.48
CA PHE A 103 -18.15 4.72 23.05
C PHE A 103 -17.24 5.72 22.31
N PHE A 104 -16.79 6.78 22.97
CA PHE A 104 -15.86 7.77 22.42
C PHE A 104 -14.47 7.71 23.06
N GLY A 105 -14.08 6.57 23.64
CA GLY A 105 -12.77 6.41 24.27
C GLY A 105 -11.65 6.23 23.23
N PHE A 106 -10.71 7.17 23.20
CA PHE A 106 -9.43 7.04 22.48
C PHE A 106 -8.41 6.43 23.42
N GLY A 107 -7.64 5.47 22.93
CA GLY A 107 -6.50 4.91 23.67
C GLY A 107 -5.25 5.77 23.51
N ASP A 108 -4.09 5.18 23.81
CA ASP A 108 -2.82 5.90 23.84
C ASP A 108 -1.95 5.70 22.60
N GLU A 109 -2.35 4.77 21.69
CA GLU A 109 -1.50 4.36 20.58
C GLU A 109 -2.10 4.72 19.22
N THR A 110 -1.31 5.39 18.38
CA THR A 110 -1.60 5.54 16.96
C THR A 110 -1.10 4.31 16.22
N TYR A 111 -1.97 3.69 15.43
CA TYR A 111 -1.64 2.49 14.65
C TYR A 111 -1.09 2.83 13.27
N TYR A 112 -1.76 3.78 12.61
CA TYR A 112 -1.40 4.16 11.25
C TYR A 112 -1.86 5.59 10.94
N THR A 113 -1.02 6.30 10.21
CA THR A 113 -1.37 7.59 9.60
C THR A 113 -0.79 7.65 8.20
N ASP A 114 -1.57 8.13 7.26
CA ASP A 114 -1.16 8.34 5.87
C ASP A 114 -1.71 9.70 5.42
N VAL A 115 -0.82 10.62 5.10
CA VAL A 115 -1.20 11.90 4.50
C VAL A 115 -0.44 12.04 3.19
N ASN A 116 -1.16 12.02 2.08
CA ASN A 116 -0.55 12.12 0.76
C ASN A 116 -1.15 13.22 -0.09
N LEU A 117 -0.29 13.88 -0.85
CA LEU A 117 -0.63 14.91 -1.82
C LEU A 117 -0.20 14.44 -3.20
N THR A 118 -1.16 14.26 -4.09
CA THR A 118 -0.93 13.79 -5.46
C THR A 118 -1.28 14.87 -6.46
N LEU A 119 -0.37 15.17 -7.37
CA LEU A 119 -0.53 16.07 -8.49
C LEU A 119 -0.57 15.28 -9.80
N ASP A 120 -1.70 15.27 -10.46
CA ASP A 120 -1.87 14.70 -11.79
C ASP A 120 -1.91 15.80 -12.85
N LYS A 121 -0.97 15.80 -13.78
CA LYS A 121 -0.85 16.81 -14.82
C LYS A 121 -0.66 16.22 -16.21
N LYS A 122 -1.52 16.58 -17.12
CA LYS A 122 -1.32 16.33 -18.55
C LYS A 122 -0.56 17.49 -19.17
N ILE A 123 0.71 17.29 -19.52
CA ILE A 123 1.61 18.32 -20.05
C ILE A 123 1.31 18.57 -21.52
N THR A 124 1.18 17.49 -22.30
CA THR A 124 0.82 17.53 -23.72
C THR A 124 -0.17 16.43 -24.05
N LYS A 125 -0.59 16.29 -25.33
CA LYS A 125 -1.42 15.16 -25.77
C LYS A 125 -0.72 13.80 -25.57
N LYS A 126 0.62 13.79 -25.53
CA LYS A 126 1.46 12.59 -25.45
C LYS A 126 2.11 12.38 -24.10
N TRP A 127 2.28 13.44 -23.29
CA TRP A 127 2.95 13.41 -22.01
C TRP A 127 2.00 13.66 -20.85
N SER A 128 2.07 12.81 -19.82
CA SER A 128 1.44 13.03 -18.53
C SER A 128 2.43 12.74 -17.39
N LEU A 129 2.25 13.47 -16.29
CA LEU A 129 3.05 13.39 -15.08
C LEU A 129 2.11 13.21 -13.90
N THR A 130 2.45 12.26 -13.03
CA THR A 130 1.94 12.18 -11.66
C THR A 130 3.12 12.38 -10.71
N ALA A 131 2.96 13.30 -9.76
CA ALA A 131 3.91 13.48 -8.67
C ALA A 131 3.16 13.32 -7.35
N MET A 132 3.72 12.58 -6.40
CA MET A 132 3.12 12.36 -5.09
C MET A 132 4.16 12.55 -4.00
N TYR A 133 3.76 13.23 -2.93
CA TYR A 133 4.43 13.21 -1.65
C TYR A 133 3.53 12.58 -0.61
N MET A 134 4.08 11.71 0.22
CA MET A 134 3.38 11.03 1.29
C MET A 134 4.19 11.08 2.58
N TYR A 135 3.51 11.41 3.67
CA TYR A 135 3.97 11.13 5.03
C TYR A 135 3.18 9.94 5.56
N GLN A 136 3.88 8.98 6.14
CA GLN A 136 3.29 7.77 6.71
C GLN A 136 3.85 7.51 8.10
N LEU A 137 2.98 7.22 9.04
CA LEU A 137 3.29 6.63 10.33
C LEU A 137 2.75 5.21 10.35
N TYR A 138 3.60 4.25 10.65
CA TYR A 138 3.25 2.84 10.72
C TYR A 138 3.75 2.25 12.03
N ASN A 139 2.83 1.84 12.90
CA ASN A 139 3.16 1.20 14.16
C ASN A 139 3.35 -0.30 13.93
N GLN A 140 4.59 -0.67 13.63
CA GLN A 140 4.96 -2.04 13.28
C GLN A 140 4.63 -3.03 14.40
N LYS A 141 4.85 -2.64 15.66
CA LYS A 141 4.58 -3.47 16.83
C LYS A 141 3.11 -3.92 16.90
N VAL A 142 2.18 -3.01 16.61
CA VAL A 142 0.75 -3.29 16.71
C VAL A 142 0.25 -3.97 15.45
N VAL A 143 0.63 -3.49 14.27
CA VAL A 143 0.10 -3.96 12.99
C VAL A 143 0.62 -5.34 12.63
N GLU A 144 1.90 -5.62 12.89
CA GLU A 144 2.52 -6.91 12.58
C GLU A 144 2.38 -7.94 13.71
N GLY A 145 1.99 -7.51 14.92
CA GLY A 145 1.67 -8.40 16.04
C GLY A 145 2.85 -9.16 16.66
N HIS A 146 4.06 -8.99 16.15
CA HIS A 146 5.26 -9.72 16.55
C HIS A 146 6.37 -8.75 16.96
N GLY A 147 6.26 -8.18 18.13
CA GLY A 147 7.16 -7.18 18.68
C GLY A 147 8.63 -7.55 18.84
N ILE A 148 9.26 -8.05 17.81
CA ILE A 148 10.72 -8.12 17.74
C ILE A 148 11.18 -6.79 17.14
N ASN A 149 11.49 -5.81 17.97
CA ASN A 149 11.94 -4.47 17.57
C ASN A 149 10.90 -3.61 16.80
N GLY A 150 9.63 -3.68 17.21
CA GLY A 150 8.59 -2.92 16.54
C GLY A 150 8.72 -1.43 16.77
N ASP A 151 9.35 -0.74 15.85
CA ASP A 151 9.43 0.72 15.84
C ASP A 151 8.13 1.35 15.30
N ILE A 152 7.87 2.55 15.75
CA ILE A 152 6.92 3.41 15.03
C ILE A 152 7.70 4.01 13.87
N VAL A 153 7.41 3.54 12.67
CA VAL A 153 8.10 3.97 11.44
C VAL A 153 7.48 5.27 10.95
N HIS A 154 8.28 6.32 10.88
CA HIS A 154 7.93 7.58 10.26
C HIS A 154 8.62 7.67 8.91
N SER A 155 7.87 7.65 7.82
CA SER A 155 8.43 7.69 6.48
C SER A 155 7.93 8.87 5.66
N HIS A 156 8.83 9.41 4.85
CA HIS A 156 8.56 10.42 3.83
C HIS A 156 8.81 9.80 2.47
N ILE A 157 7.80 9.81 1.62
CA ILE A 157 7.86 9.12 0.34
C ILE A 157 7.60 10.10 -0.78
N LEU A 158 8.46 10.08 -1.79
CA LEU A 158 8.33 10.84 -3.03
C LEU A 158 8.13 9.87 -4.18
N VAL A 159 7.18 10.19 -5.05
CA VAL A 159 6.90 9.42 -6.27
C VAL A 159 6.83 10.37 -7.46
N GLY A 160 7.53 10.01 -8.53
CA GLY A 160 7.41 10.61 -9.85
C GLY A 160 7.06 9.54 -10.88
N ASP A 161 5.97 9.71 -11.61
CA ASP A 161 5.48 8.81 -12.64
C ASP A 161 5.24 9.60 -13.93
N VAL A 162 5.95 9.27 -14.98
CA VAL A 162 5.86 9.93 -16.29
C VAL A 162 5.41 8.93 -17.33
N LYS A 163 4.36 9.30 -18.07
CA LYS A 163 3.86 8.50 -19.21
C LYS A 163 4.05 9.27 -20.50
N TYR A 164 4.58 8.58 -21.51
CA TYR A 164 4.75 9.06 -22.85
C TYR A 164 4.10 8.14 -23.88
N ALA A 165 3.13 8.65 -24.61
CA ALA A 165 2.40 7.93 -25.64
C ALA A 165 2.58 8.63 -27.01
N PRO A 166 3.66 8.33 -27.75
CA PRO A 166 3.92 8.94 -29.06
C PRO A 166 2.85 8.62 -30.08
N THR A 167 2.31 7.41 -30.04
CA THR A 167 1.25 6.94 -30.92
C THR A 167 0.16 6.22 -30.11
N ARG A 168 -0.94 5.82 -30.77
CA ARG A 168 -1.99 5.02 -30.15
C ARG A 168 -1.57 3.58 -29.82
N ASN A 169 -0.50 3.10 -30.46
CA ASN A 169 -0.01 1.72 -30.35
C ASN A 169 1.25 1.59 -29.50
N VAL A 170 1.85 2.70 -29.06
CA VAL A 170 3.06 2.69 -28.27
C VAL A 170 2.88 3.62 -27.08
N SER A 171 3.11 3.12 -25.89
CA SER A 171 3.20 3.92 -24.67
C SER A 171 4.35 3.45 -23.79
N MET A 172 4.99 4.39 -23.15
CA MET A 172 6.09 4.20 -22.23
C MET A 172 5.71 4.81 -20.90
N ARG A 173 6.13 4.18 -19.81
CA ARG A 173 5.98 4.70 -18.45
C ARG A 173 7.30 4.54 -17.73
N ALA A 174 7.75 5.59 -17.08
CA ALA A 174 8.90 5.58 -16.20
C ALA A 174 8.46 6.09 -14.83
N GLU A 175 8.79 5.34 -13.79
CA GLU A 175 8.44 5.64 -12.41
C GLU A 175 9.69 5.60 -11.56
N LEU A 176 9.84 6.61 -10.69
CA LEU A 176 10.90 6.69 -9.70
C LEU A 176 10.28 7.01 -8.36
N GLN A 177 10.70 6.28 -7.33
CA GLN A 177 10.24 6.49 -5.96
C GLN A 177 11.42 6.52 -5.00
N TYR A 178 11.28 7.29 -3.93
CA TYR A 178 12.24 7.37 -2.85
C TYR A 178 11.51 7.42 -1.51
N LEU A 179 11.92 6.57 -0.58
CA LEU A 179 11.42 6.52 0.79
C LEU A 179 12.56 6.84 1.75
N TYR A 180 12.33 7.84 2.59
CA TYR A 180 13.22 8.22 3.67
C TYR A 180 12.60 7.88 5.02
N THR A 181 13.31 7.10 5.81
CA THR A 181 13.02 6.84 7.23
C THR A 181 14.31 6.59 7.99
N LYS A 182 14.29 6.84 9.30
CA LYS A 182 15.41 6.50 10.22
C LYS A 182 15.16 5.21 11.00
N GLN A 183 13.96 4.65 10.88
CA GLN A 183 13.53 3.45 11.58
C GLN A 183 13.50 2.25 10.63
N ALA A 184 13.25 1.06 11.18
CA ALA A 184 13.14 -0.19 10.45
C ALA A 184 14.35 -0.45 9.52
N GLU A 185 14.10 -0.70 8.25
CA GLU A 185 15.15 -1.02 7.27
C GLU A 185 15.79 0.22 6.63
N GLY A 186 15.44 1.44 7.06
CA GLY A 186 16.01 2.67 6.54
C GLY A 186 15.48 3.05 5.15
N GLN A 187 16.33 3.64 4.34
CA GLN A 187 15.99 4.27 3.08
C GLN A 187 15.85 3.27 1.93
N TRP A 188 14.92 3.60 1.01
CA TRP A 188 14.64 2.78 -0.17
C TRP A 188 14.52 3.64 -1.42
N VAL A 189 14.94 3.06 -2.53
CA VAL A 189 14.69 3.59 -3.88
C VAL A 189 14.01 2.53 -4.73
N TYR A 190 13.11 2.97 -5.59
CA TYR A 190 12.42 2.10 -6.55
C TYR A 190 12.37 2.75 -7.91
N GLY A 191 12.61 1.97 -8.94
CA GLY A 191 12.47 2.36 -10.34
C GLY A 191 11.66 1.34 -11.12
N LEU A 192 10.81 1.82 -12.03
CA LEU A 192 10.05 1.00 -12.96
C LEU A 192 10.10 1.61 -14.35
N TYR A 193 10.29 0.77 -15.36
CA TYR A 193 10.08 1.14 -16.76
C TYR A 193 9.13 0.14 -17.42
N GLU A 194 8.11 0.65 -18.08
CA GLU A 194 7.12 -0.14 -18.83
C GLU A 194 7.08 0.33 -20.29
N LEU A 195 7.02 -0.62 -21.21
CA LEU A 195 6.82 -0.40 -22.63
C LEU A 195 5.61 -1.21 -23.10
N SER A 196 4.57 -0.53 -23.58
CA SER A 196 3.40 -1.17 -24.17
C SER A 196 3.41 -0.98 -25.68
N LEU A 197 3.28 -2.09 -26.40
CA LEU A 197 3.29 -2.17 -27.86
C LEU A 197 1.99 -2.78 -28.36
N PHE A 198 1.44 -2.23 -29.46
CA PHE A 198 0.27 -2.75 -30.17
C PHE A 198 -0.96 -3.01 -29.28
N ARG A 199 -1.03 -2.41 -28.08
CA ARG A 199 -2.06 -2.62 -27.04
C ARG A 199 -2.14 -4.05 -26.47
N SER A 200 -1.43 -5.00 -27.06
CA SER A 200 -1.45 -6.40 -26.67
C SER A 200 -0.20 -6.86 -25.93
N LEU A 201 0.94 -6.25 -26.19
CA LEU A 201 2.22 -6.63 -25.60
C LEU A 201 2.68 -5.57 -24.62
N MET A 202 2.98 -5.96 -23.39
CA MET A 202 3.59 -5.10 -22.37
C MET A 202 4.87 -5.76 -21.85
N LEU A 203 5.94 -5.00 -21.85
CA LEU A 203 7.24 -5.34 -21.26
C LEU A 203 7.46 -4.44 -20.05
N TYR A 204 8.00 -4.97 -18.97
CA TYR A 204 8.40 -4.15 -17.83
C TYR A 204 9.68 -4.65 -17.19
N VAL A 205 10.37 -3.73 -16.55
CA VAL A 205 11.49 -3.99 -15.65
C VAL A 205 11.38 -3.05 -14.47
N SER A 206 11.62 -3.58 -13.27
CA SER A 206 11.65 -2.80 -12.04
C SER A 206 12.76 -3.26 -11.11
N ASP A 207 13.23 -2.36 -10.27
CA ASP A 207 14.16 -2.68 -9.20
C ASP A 207 13.83 -1.84 -7.97
N MET A 208 13.82 -2.49 -6.82
CA MET A 208 13.68 -1.88 -5.50
C MET A 208 14.95 -2.18 -4.71
N TYR A 209 15.62 -1.13 -4.26
CA TYR A 209 16.89 -1.23 -3.56
C TYR A 209 16.79 -0.63 -2.16
N ASN A 210 17.23 -1.41 -1.16
CA ASN A 210 17.41 -0.92 0.20
C ASN A 210 18.82 -0.32 0.35
N ILE A 211 18.89 0.94 0.76
CA ILE A 211 20.17 1.67 0.83
C ILE A 211 20.93 1.37 2.12
N ASP A 212 20.23 1.24 3.23
CA ASP A 212 20.85 1.27 4.56
C ASP A 212 21.09 -0.14 5.13
N ALA A 213 20.03 -0.92 5.35
CA ALA A 213 20.11 -2.15 6.12
C ALA A 213 20.61 -3.35 5.31
N THR A 214 19.87 -3.75 4.29
CA THR A 214 20.14 -5.00 3.58
C THR A 214 21.03 -4.82 2.36
N LYS A 215 21.09 -3.62 1.79
CA LYS A 215 21.83 -3.28 0.57
C LYS A 215 21.53 -4.27 -0.57
N THR A 216 20.27 -4.63 -0.67
CA THR A 216 19.79 -5.71 -1.54
C THR A 216 18.89 -5.17 -2.63
N HIS A 217 19.07 -5.69 -3.85
CA HIS A 217 18.22 -5.45 -5.00
C HIS A 217 17.09 -6.47 -5.07
N TYR A 218 15.87 -5.97 -5.24
CA TYR A 218 14.65 -6.75 -5.47
C TYR A 218 14.12 -6.41 -6.86
N TYR A 219 14.74 -7.01 -7.86
CA TYR A 219 14.44 -6.76 -9.26
C TYR A 219 13.32 -7.66 -9.77
N SER A 220 12.58 -7.16 -10.73
CA SER A 220 11.57 -7.91 -11.47
C SER A 220 11.54 -7.45 -12.92
N GLY A 221 11.36 -8.39 -13.81
CA GLY A 221 11.14 -8.10 -15.23
C GLY A 221 10.19 -9.12 -15.83
N GLY A 222 9.36 -8.68 -16.76
CA GLY A 222 8.36 -9.57 -17.32
C GLY A 222 7.74 -9.08 -18.61
N VAL A 223 6.98 -9.99 -19.20
CA VAL A 223 6.23 -9.80 -20.44
C VAL A 223 4.78 -10.19 -20.18
N SER A 224 3.85 -9.37 -20.62
CA SER A 224 2.42 -9.67 -20.61
C SER A 224 1.88 -9.54 -22.02
N TYR A 225 1.19 -10.58 -22.48
CA TYR A 225 0.55 -10.61 -23.78
C TYR A 225 -0.97 -10.82 -23.64
N ASN A 226 -1.73 -9.89 -24.20
CA ASN A 226 -3.19 -9.95 -24.22
C ASN A 226 -3.66 -10.31 -25.63
N TRP A 227 -4.47 -11.35 -25.73
CA TRP A 227 -5.05 -11.79 -26.98
C TRP A 227 -6.53 -12.13 -26.79
N ARG A 228 -7.41 -11.29 -27.33
CA ARG A 228 -8.88 -11.39 -27.10
C ARG A 228 -9.20 -11.44 -25.59
N SER A 229 -9.82 -12.54 -25.15
CA SER A 229 -10.17 -12.80 -23.75
C SER A 229 -9.03 -13.42 -22.92
N HIS A 230 -7.85 -13.64 -23.51
CA HIS A 230 -6.73 -14.32 -22.88
C HIS A 230 -5.65 -13.34 -22.46
N ARG A 231 -5.04 -13.56 -21.31
CA ARG A 231 -3.85 -12.87 -20.85
C ARG A 231 -2.82 -13.88 -20.37
N LEU A 232 -1.66 -13.87 -20.99
CA LEU A 232 -0.48 -14.63 -20.58
C LEU A 232 0.56 -13.66 -20.02
N GLN A 233 1.11 -13.96 -18.86
CA GLN A 233 2.17 -13.18 -18.26
C GLN A 233 3.28 -14.11 -17.79
N VAL A 234 4.51 -13.77 -18.15
CA VAL A 234 5.74 -14.41 -17.69
C VAL A 234 6.60 -13.35 -17.04
N ALA A 235 7.06 -13.61 -15.82
CA ALA A 235 7.93 -12.72 -15.08
C ALA A 235 9.05 -13.50 -14.39
N TYR A 236 10.20 -12.86 -14.23
CA TYR A 236 11.30 -13.34 -13.43
C TYR A 236 11.71 -12.24 -12.46
N GLY A 237 11.92 -12.61 -11.20
CA GLY A 237 12.31 -11.62 -10.22
C GLY A 237 12.73 -12.21 -8.88
N ARG A 238 13.12 -11.30 -8.00
CA ARG A 238 13.39 -11.53 -6.60
C ARG A 238 12.44 -10.68 -5.78
N THR A 239 11.65 -11.31 -4.91
CA THR A 239 10.73 -10.65 -4.00
C THR A 239 11.32 -10.56 -2.59
N ARG A 240 10.97 -9.47 -1.89
CA ARG A 240 11.31 -9.26 -0.49
C ARG A 240 10.45 -10.15 0.40
N ALA A 241 11.01 -10.60 1.53
CA ALA A 241 10.20 -11.07 2.64
C ALA A 241 9.44 -9.90 3.27
N GLY A 242 8.24 -10.13 3.74
CA GLY A 242 7.45 -9.09 4.42
C GLY A 242 5.97 -9.41 4.42
N TYR A 243 5.20 -8.49 4.98
CA TYR A 243 3.75 -8.60 4.99
C TYR A 243 3.17 -8.22 3.64
N ASN A 244 2.35 -9.10 3.09
CA ASN A 244 1.55 -8.83 1.90
C ASN A 244 0.08 -8.78 2.31
N CYS A 245 -0.51 -7.60 2.18
CA CYS A 245 -1.89 -7.36 2.56
C CYS A 245 -2.76 -7.28 1.30
N SER A 246 -3.79 -8.10 1.25
CA SER A 246 -4.76 -8.14 0.15
C SER A 246 -6.15 -8.49 0.67
N GLY A 247 -7.15 -7.69 0.30
CA GLY A 247 -8.54 -7.92 0.68
C GLY A 247 -8.78 -7.93 2.21
N GLY A 248 -8.04 -7.10 2.96
CA GLY A 248 -8.14 -7.03 4.42
C GLY A 248 -7.39 -8.14 5.17
N VAL A 249 -6.60 -8.95 4.48
CA VAL A 249 -5.77 -10.01 5.08
C VAL A 249 -4.30 -9.69 4.87
N CYS A 250 -3.56 -9.58 5.96
CA CYS A 250 -2.11 -9.48 5.94
C CYS A 250 -1.49 -10.84 6.28
N ARG A 251 -0.55 -11.29 5.47
CA ARG A 251 0.22 -12.50 5.71
C ARG A 251 1.70 -12.27 5.44
N TYR A 252 2.53 -12.87 6.26
CA TYR A 252 3.96 -12.89 6.01
C TYR A 252 4.28 -13.77 4.80
N VAL A 253 5.05 -13.25 3.85
CA VAL A 253 5.51 -13.96 2.65
C VAL A 253 7.03 -14.04 2.73
N PRO A 254 7.64 -15.21 2.58
CA PRO A 254 9.09 -15.33 2.58
C PRO A 254 9.71 -14.71 1.32
N ALA A 255 10.97 -14.30 1.42
CA ALA A 255 11.73 -13.90 0.24
C ALA A 255 11.80 -15.05 -0.77
N SER A 256 11.58 -14.74 -2.03
CA SER A 256 11.65 -15.73 -3.10
C SER A 256 12.37 -15.19 -4.33
N ARG A 257 12.89 -16.09 -5.15
CA ARG A 257 13.48 -15.78 -6.45
C ARG A 257 13.06 -16.86 -7.45
N GLY A 258 12.52 -16.45 -8.58
CA GLY A 258 12.07 -17.43 -9.54
C GLY A 258 11.29 -16.87 -10.71
N VAL A 259 10.77 -17.75 -11.51
CA VAL A 259 9.88 -17.48 -12.64
C VAL A 259 8.43 -17.58 -12.17
N THR A 260 7.60 -16.61 -12.56
CA THR A 260 6.15 -16.65 -12.37
C THR A 260 5.48 -16.73 -13.74
N LEU A 261 4.59 -17.69 -13.90
CA LEU A 261 3.72 -17.82 -15.07
C LEU A 261 2.27 -17.63 -14.63
N SER A 262 1.56 -16.71 -15.27
CA SER A 262 0.13 -16.47 -15.02
C SER A 262 -0.63 -16.50 -16.34
N TYR A 263 -1.73 -17.24 -16.35
CA TYR A 263 -2.65 -17.28 -17.48
C TYR A 263 -4.07 -17.02 -16.97
N ASN A 264 -4.71 -16.03 -17.55
CA ASN A 264 -6.08 -15.65 -17.23
C ASN A 264 -6.94 -15.67 -18.50
N VAL A 265 -8.17 -16.17 -18.39
CA VAL A 265 -9.16 -16.15 -19.45
C VAL A 265 -10.50 -15.67 -18.91
N ILE A 266 -11.20 -14.84 -19.69
CA ILE A 266 -12.54 -14.35 -19.39
C ILE A 266 -13.46 -14.96 -20.44
N PHE A 267 -14.47 -15.71 -19.99
CA PHE A 267 -15.47 -16.38 -20.84
C PHE A 267 -16.68 -15.48 -21.09
#